data_22758c56e567ddd0cd3e7b820b43bc8c
#
_entry.id   22758c56e567ddd0cd3e7b820b43bc8c
#
_cell.length_a   1.000
_cell.length_b   1.000
_cell.length_c   1.000
_cell.angle_alpha   90.00
_cell.angle_beta   90.00
_cell.angle_gamma   90.00
#
_symmetry.space_group_name_H-M   'P 1'
#
loop_
_entity.id
_entity.type
_entity.pdbx_description
1 polymer ?
#
loop_
_entity_poly.entity_id
_entity_poly.type
_entity_poly.pdbx_seq_one_letter_code
_entity_poly.pdbx_strand_id
1 'polypeptide(L)'
;GLPLENTNIWKDLLKHSPDKIHLTIHQPQDIEEVKRIETLIKRLSTTKIKPGVNLLVGADKIDYAKQVYAKLNNILTPEQIILVPQRFANTPTAKQIASISNGKPFQSPSCLLKCNKPNNFVSVSWDKKVNFCSYAFGKEKLQALNYQSMIKALEKIE
;
A
#
# COMPACT_ATOMS: atom_id res chain seq x y z
N GLY A 1 -6.08 -2.01 -8.85
CA GLY A 1 -6.86 -0.98 -9.56
C GLY A 1 -7.95 -1.54 -10.46
N LEU A 2 -7.80 -2.77 -11.02
CA LEU A 2 -8.77 -3.36 -11.97
C LEU A 2 -10.25 -3.30 -11.54
N PRO A 3 -10.64 -3.60 -10.29
CA PRO A 3 -12.04 -3.51 -9.90
C PRO A 3 -12.66 -2.13 -10.09
N LEU A 4 -11.88 -1.05 -10.00
CA LEU A 4 -12.37 0.32 -10.13
C LEU A 4 -12.67 0.73 -11.58
N GLU A 5 -12.31 -0.08 -12.55
CA GLU A 5 -12.71 0.11 -13.96
C GLU A 5 -14.16 -0.35 -14.20
N ASN A 6 -14.69 -1.20 -13.32
CA ASN A 6 -16.09 -1.62 -13.37
C ASN A 6 -17.01 -0.48 -12.92
N THR A 7 -17.95 -0.13 -13.80
CA THR A 7 -18.87 1.00 -13.59
C THR A 7 -19.75 0.84 -12.34
N ASN A 8 -20.18 -0.37 -12.02
CA ASN A 8 -21.02 -0.62 -10.85
C ASN A 8 -20.21 -0.46 -9.57
N ILE A 9 -19.00 -1.05 -9.51
CA ILE A 9 -18.06 -0.89 -8.38
C ILE A 9 -17.73 0.60 -8.20
N TRP A 10 -17.51 1.33 -9.29
CA TRP A 10 -17.25 2.77 -9.23
C TRP A 10 -18.41 3.54 -8.63
N LYS A 11 -19.67 3.26 -9.07
CA LYS A 11 -20.86 3.88 -8.50
C LYS A 11 -21.03 3.60 -7.02
N ASP A 12 -20.82 2.36 -6.61
CA ASP A 12 -20.90 1.96 -5.21
C ASP A 12 -19.82 2.63 -4.36
N LEU A 13 -18.60 2.74 -4.91
CA LEU A 13 -17.50 3.46 -4.27
C LEU A 13 -17.88 4.93 -4.01
N LEU A 14 -18.43 5.62 -5.00
CA LEU A 14 -18.86 7.01 -4.85
C LEU A 14 -19.99 7.17 -3.85
N LYS A 15 -20.93 6.23 -3.81
CA LYS A 15 -22.04 6.20 -2.85
C LYS A 15 -21.57 6.10 -1.41
N HIS A 16 -20.57 5.26 -1.15
CA HIS A 16 -20.00 5.03 0.20
C HIS A 16 -18.84 5.98 0.53
N SER A 17 -18.24 6.60 -0.49
CA SER A 17 -17.25 7.69 -0.44
C SER A 17 -16.26 7.58 0.73
N PRO A 18 -15.33 6.61 0.74
CA PRO A 18 -14.30 6.51 1.76
C PRO A 18 -13.39 7.75 1.72
N ASP A 19 -12.80 8.13 2.84
CA ASP A 19 -11.91 9.30 2.92
C ASP A 19 -10.69 9.18 2.01
N LYS A 20 -10.17 7.96 1.86
CA LYS A 20 -8.91 7.72 1.16
C LYS A 20 -8.88 6.34 0.50
N ILE A 21 -8.26 6.28 -0.69
CA ILE A 21 -7.96 5.03 -1.40
C ILE A 21 -6.52 5.05 -1.87
N HIS A 22 -5.79 3.97 -1.59
CA HIS A 22 -4.49 3.71 -2.19
C HIS A 22 -4.61 2.65 -3.27
N LEU A 23 -4.09 2.96 -4.45
CA LEU A 23 -3.92 2.03 -5.57
C LEU A 23 -2.50 1.49 -5.55
N THR A 24 -2.31 0.22 -5.88
CA THR A 24 -0.97 -0.38 -5.89
C THR A 24 -0.46 -0.53 -7.32
N ILE A 25 0.77 -0.07 -7.56
CA ILE A 25 1.57 -0.39 -8.75
C ILE A 25 2.52 -1.53 -8.33
N HIS A 26 2.32 -2.72 -8.90
CA HIS A 26 3.13 -3.90 -8.59
C HIS A 26 4.33 -4.03 -9.53
N GLN A 27 4.16 -3.57 -10.77
CA GLN A 27 5.16 -3.70 -11.83
C GLN A 27 5.50 -2.31 -12.39
N PRO A 28 6.43 -1.55 -11.77
CA PRO A 28 6.78 -0.20 -12.21
C PRO A 28 7.34 -0.16 -13.65
N GLN A 29 7.82 -1.29 -14.18
CA GLN A 29 8.25 -1.44 -15.58
C GLN A 29 7.09 -1.68 -16.55
N ASP A 30 5.89 -2.04 -16.07
CA ASP A 30 4.69 -2.24 -16.89
C ASP A 30 4.01 -0.88 -17.15
N ILE A 31 4.24 -0.37 -18.37
CA ILE A 31 3.71 0.93 -18.79
C ILE A 31 2.17 0.95 -18.75
N GLU A 32 1.52 -0.15 -19.06
CA GLU A 32 0.05 -0.23 -19.09
C GLU A 32 -0.53 -0.22 -17.65
N GLU A 33 0.11 -0.93 -16.71
CA GLU A 33 -0.29 -0.83 -15.30
C GLU A 33 -0.14 0.61 -14.79
N VAL A 34 0.99 1.25 -15.08
CA VAL A 34 1.26 2.63 -14.64
C VAL A 34 0.23 3.61 -15.21
N LYS A 35 -0.03 3.58 -16.54
CA LYS A 35 -1.03 4.44 -17.20
C LYS A 35 -2.43 4.23 -16.63
N ARG A 36 -2.83 2.99 -16.39
CA ARG A 36 -4.12 2.64 -15.79
C ARG A 36 -4.26 3.27 -14.40
N ILE A 37 -3.24 3.15 -13.55
CA ILE A 37 -3.26 3.73 -12.21
C ILE A 37 -3.28 5.28 -12.28
N GLU A 38 -2.50 5.89 -13.15
CA GLU A 38 -2.53 7.35 -13.37
C GLU A 38 -3.95 7.83 -13.76
N THR A 39 -4.61 7.11 -14.65
CA THR A 39 -5.98 7.43 -15.08
C THR A 39 -6.97 7.34 -13.91
N LEU A 40 -6.87 6.28 -13.11
CA LEU A 40 -7.71 6.11 -11.92
C LEU A 40 -7.45 7.19 -10.86
N ILE A 41 -6.19 7.59 -10.65
CA ILE A 41 -5.83 8.68 -9.75
C ILE A 41 -6.50 9.99 -10.21
N LYS A 42 -6.33 10.35 -11.47
CA LYS A 42 -6.97 11.55 -12.04
C LYS A 42 -8.48 11.52 -11.87
N ARG A 43 -9.10 10.36 -12.11
CA ARG A 43 -10.53 10.17 -11.92
C ARG A 43 -10.94 10.29 -10.44
N LEU A 44 -10.17 9.73 -9.50
CA LEU A 44 -10.41 9.87 -8.05
C LEU A 44 -10.25 11.32 -7.60
N SER A 45 -9.26 12.04 -8.14
CA SER A 45 -9.01 13.45 -7.80
C SER A 45 -10.17 14.41 -8.16
N THR A 46 -11.10 13.99 -9.03
CA THR A 46 -12.35 14.75 -9.30
C THR A 46 -13.45 14.46 -8.28
N THR A 47 -13.19 13.63 -7.28
CA THR A 47 -14.14 13.22 -6.24
C THR A 47 -13.72 13.77 -4.87
N LYS A 48 -14.48 13.45 -3.82
CA LYS A 48 -14.11 13.76 -2.43
C LYS A 48 -13.06 12.76 -1.86
N ILE A 49 -12.80 11.67 -2.56
CA ILE A 49 -11.91 10.59 -2.10
C ILE A 49 -10.47 11.00 -2.36
N LYS A 50 -9.65 11.01 -1.32
CA LYS A 50 -8.22 11.31 -1.46
C LYS A 50 -7.48 10.12 -2.08
N PRO A 51 -6.92 10.24 -3.30
CA PRO A 51 -6.14 9.16 -3.89
C PRO A 51 -4.75 9.06 -3.28
N GLY A 52 -4.18 7.88 -3.31
CA GLY A 52 -2.78 7.61 -3.02
C GLY A 52 -2.28 6.39 -3.77
N VAL A 53 -0.98 6.19 -3.80
CA VAL A 53 -0.33 5.06 -4.47
C VAL A 53 0.60 4.32 -3.53
N ASN A 54 0.52 3.00 -3.56
CA ASN A 54 1.56 2.12 -3.06
C ASN A 54 2.41 1.68 -4.26
N LEU A 55 3.64 2.14 -4.35
CA LEU A 55 4.58 1.77 -5.40
C LEU A 55 5.49 0.65 -4.88
N LEU A 56 5.33 -0.56 -5.42
CA LEU A 56 6.17 -1.70 -5.06
C LEU A 56 7.56 -1.54 -5.70
N VAL A 57 8.61 -1.66 -4.89
CA VAL A 57 10.00 -1.43 -5.29
C VAL A 57 10.84 -2.68 -5.05
N GLY A 58 11.33 -3.28 -6.12
CA GLY A 58 12.38 -4.30 -6.09
C GLY A 58 13.76 -3.70 -6.30
N ALA A 59 14.80 -4.37 -5.81
CA ALA A 59 16.20 -3.91 -5.96
C ALA A 59 16.63 -3.82 -7.44
N ASP A 60 16.07 -4.66 -8.30
CA ASP A 60 16.30 -4.69 -9.76
C ASP A 60 15.46 -3.65 -10.53
N LYS A 61 14.56 -2.94 -9.88
CA LYS A 61 13.58 -2.04 -10.51
C LYS A 61 13.65 -0.59 -10.03
N ILE A 62 14.76 -0.21 -9.41
CA ILE A 62 14.94 1.13 -8.82
C ILE A 62 14.76 2.24 -9.85
N ASP A 63 15.32 2.09 -11.06
CA ASP A 63 15.23 3.14 -12.08
C ASP A 63 13.82 3.28 -12.67
N TYR A 64 13.11 2.18 -12.83
CA TYR A 64 11.68 2.23 -13.18
C TYR A 64 10.86 2.90 -12.08
N ALA A 65 11.12 2.55 -10.82
CA ALA A 65 10.44 3.16 -9.68
C ALA A 65 10.70 4.67 -9.59
N LYS A 66 11.93 5.13 -9.88
CA LYS A 66 12.25 6.57 -9.97
C LYS A 66 11.44 7.28 -11.04
N GLN A 67 11.35 6.68 -12.24
CA GLN A 67 10.59 7.26 -13.35
C GLN A 67 9.09 7.35 -12.99
N VAL A 68 8.54 6.28 -12.43
CA VAL A 68 7.13 6.25 -11.98
C VAL A 68 6.89 7.25 -10.85
N TYR A 69 7.78 7.33 -9.87
CA TYR A 69 7.68 8.30 -8.77
C TYR A 69 7.67 9.74 -9.30
N ALA A 70 8.59 10.07 -10.22
CA ALA A 70 8.64 11.39 -10.82
C ALA A 70 7.35 11.77 -11.56
N LYS A 71 6.76 10.82 -12.32
CA LYS A 71 5.45 11.01 -12.97
C LYS A 71 4.33 11.22 -11.97
N LEU A 72 4.25 10.38 -10.94
CA LEU A 72 3.22 10.46 -9.90
C LEU A 72 3.32 11.77 -9.11
N ASN A 73 4.52 12.27 -8.84
CA ASN A 73 4.75 13.51 -8.11
C ASN A 73 4.24 14.75 -8.83
N ASN A 74 3.88 14.65 -10.11
CA ASN A 74 3.21 15.73 -10.85
C ASN A 74 1.69 15.78 -10.59
N ILE A 75 1.11 14.72 -10.03
CA ILE A 75 -0.35 14.59 -9.82
C ILE A 75 -0.72 14.26 -8.37
N LEU A 76 0.23 13.87 -7.56
CA LEU A 76 0.09 13.53 -6.15
C LEU A 76 1.16 14.26 -5.33
N THR A 77 0.86 14.54 -4.07
CA THR A 77 1.91 14.99 -3.14
C THR A 77 2.78 13.82 -2.69
N PRO A 78 4.04 14.08 -2.27
CA PRO A 78 4.93 13.02 -1.80
C PRO A 78 4.30 12.12 -0.69
N GLU A 79 3.46 12.70 0.16
CA GLU A 79 2.79 11.99 1.26
C GLU A 79 1.71 11.01 0.78
N GLN A 80 1.26 11.16 -0.45
CA GLN A 80 0.30 10.26 -1.09
C GLN A 80 0.97 9.09 -1.82
N ILE A 81 2.31 9.09 -1.94
CA ILE A 81 3.08 8.05 -2.61
C ILE A 81 3.86 7.24 -1.58
N ILE A 82 3.44 6.00 -1.35
CA ILE A 82 4.09 5.08 -0.42
C ILE A 82 5.02 4.17 -1.20
N LEU A 83 6.32 4.23 -0.91
CA LEU A 83 7.29 3.28 -1.44
C LEU A 83 7.24 1.99 -0.61
N VAL A 84 6.81 0.90 -1.23
CA VAL A 84 6.68 -0.41 -0.59
C VAL A 84 7.83 -1.31 -1.04
N PRO A 85 8.84 -1.58 -0.18
CA PRO A 85 9.93 -2.46 -0.54
C PRO A 85 9.46 -3.89 -0.81
N GLN A 86 9.88 -4.46 -1.92
CA GLN A 86 9.74 -5.90 -2.14
C GLN A 86 10.57 -6.63 -1.10
N ARG A 87 10.06 -7.76 -0.62
CA ARG A 87 10.74 -8.56 0.40
C ARG A 87 11.39 -9.80 -0.17
N PHE A 88 12.24 -10.41 0.62
CA PHE A 88 12.99 -11.63 0.32
C PHE A 88 14.12 -11.41 -0.71
N ALA A 89 14.19 -12.21 -1.77
CA ALA A 89 15.33 -12.24 -2.68
C ALA A 89 15.64 -10.90 -3.40
N ASN A 90 14.66 -10.00 -3.50
CA ASN A 90 14.80 -8.76 -4.26
C ASN A 90 14.53 -7.51 -3.40
N THR A 91 14.89 -7.59 -2.11
CA THR A 91 14.68 -6.49 -1.17
C THR A 91 15.68 -5.35 -1.45
N PRO A 92 15.22 -4.13 -1.76
CA PRO A 92 16.09 -2.99 -1.94
C PRO A 92 16.68 -2.53 -0.59
N THR A 93 17.84 -1.93 -0.63
CA THR A 93 18.45 -1.26 0.53
C THR A 93 17.71 0.05 0.87
N ALA A 94 17.82 0.50 2.12
CA ALA A 94 17.25 1.80 2.53
C ALA A 94 17.78 2.97 1.67
N LYS A 95 19.08 2.93 1.27
CA LYS A 95 19.70 3.93 0.39
C LYS A 95 19.07 3.92 -1.01
N GLN A 96 18.80 2.75 -1.57
CA GLN A 96 18.11 2.62 -2.86
C GLN A 96 16.70 3.20 -2.80
N ILE A 97 15.92 2.87 -1.76
CA ILE A 97 14.59 3.44 -1.59
C ILE A 97 14.66 4.98 -1.43
N ALA A 98 15.54 5.49 -0.58
CA ALA A 98 15.72 6.94 -0.40
C ALA A 98 16.07 7.66 -1.70
N SER A 99 16.82 7.00 -2.61
CA SER A 99 17.19 7.58 -3.90
C SER A 99 16.02 7.77 -4.86
N ILE A 100 14.87 7.12 -4.64
CA ILE A 100 13.69 7.26 -5.50
C ILE A 100 12.99 8.60 -5.23
N SER A 101 12.89 8.99 -3.97
CA SER A 101 12.15 10.17 -3.51
C SER A 101 13.07 11.34 -3.10
N ASN A 102 14.35 11.30 -3.44
CA ASN A 102 15.36 12.29 -2.97
C ASN A 102 15.33 12.45 -1.44
N GLY A 103 15.17 11.35 -0.72
CA GLY A 103 15.11 11.32 0.74
C GLY A 103 13.77 11.73 1.36
N LYS A 104 12.73 11.94 0.55
CA LYS A 104 11.37 12.31 1.01
C LYS A 104 10.33 11.28 0.58
N PRO A 105 9.19 11.26 1.29
CA PRO A 105 9.11 10.64 2.60
C PRO A 105 9.33 9.16 2.45
N PHE A 106 10.17 8.62 3.26
CA PHE A 106 10.44 7.19 3.30
C PHE A 106 9.58 6.54 4.37
N GLN A 107 8.70 5.66 3.96
CA GLN A 107 7.89 4.92 4.91
C GLN A 107 8.57 3.62 5.31
N SER A 108 8.95 3.57 6.57
CA SER A 108 9.37 2.38 7.29
C SER A 108 10.73 1.77 6.93
N PRO A 109 11.85 2.46 7.18
CA PRO A 109 13.16 1.82 7.19
C PRO A 109 13.26 0.68 8.22
N SER A 110 12.51 0.76 9.31
CA SER A 110 12.48 -0.26 10.36
C SER A 110 12.10 -1.66 9.87
N CYS A 111 11.18 -1.76 8.90
CA CYS A 111 10.78 -3.04 8.34
C CYS A 111 11.86 -3.71 7.47
N LEU A 112 12.85 -2.97 6.98
CA LEU A 112 13.98 -3.53 6.21
C LEU A 112 15.10 -4.02 7.10
N LEU A 113 15.31 -3.37 8.24
CA LEU A 113 16.46 -3.61 9.12
C LEU A 113 16.09 -4.50 10.31
N LYS A 114 14.98 -4.22 10.97
CA LYS A 114 14.50 -4.96 12.14
C LYS A 114 13.00 -4.83 12.26
N CYS A 115 12.30 -5.93 12.42
CA CYS A 115 10.88 -5.92 12.70
C CYS A 115 10.65 -5.56 14.17
N ASN A 116 10.16 -4.35 14.41
CA ASN A 116 9.58 -3.97 15.70
C ASN A 116 8.07 -4.14 15.59
N LYS A 117 7.46 -4.87 16.55
CA LYS A 117 6.00 -4.96 16.61
C LYS A 117 5.39 -3.55 16.67
N PRO A 118 4.57 -3.13 15.71
CA PRO A 118 3.90 -1.84 15.80
C PRO A 118 2.79 -1.90 16.86
N ASN A 119 2.72 -0.90 17.72
CA ASN A 119 1.68 -0.84 18.76
C ASN A 119 0.34 -0.29 18.23
N ASN A 120 0.32 0.21 16.99
CA ASN A 120 -0.81 0.93 16.40
C ASN A 120 -1.25 0.37 15.04
N PHE A 121 -0.86 -0.85 14.72
CA PHE A 121 -1.21 -1.48 13.44
C PHE A 121 -1.71 -2.90 13.67
N VAL A 122 -2.83 -3.22 13.04
CA VAL A 122 -3.41 -4.56 13.00
C VAL A 122 -3.74 -4.92 11.57
N SER A 123 -3.40 -6.12 11.15
CA SER A 123 -3.82 -6.69 9.87
C SER A 123 -4.80 -7.83 10.10
N VAL A 124 -5.79 -7.92 9.21
CA VAL A 124 -6.72 -9.04 9.13
C VAL A 124 -6.63 -9.61 7.72
N SER A 125 -6.29 -10.88 7.61
CA SER A 125 -6.21 -11.57 6.33
C SER A 125 -7.60 -12.02 5.83
N TRP A 126 -7.68 -12.41 4.55
CA TRP A 126 -8.91 -12.89 3.93
C TRP A 126 -9.50 -14.12 4.63
N ASP A 127 -8.67 -14.97 5.25
CA ASP A 127 -9.07 -16.14 6.04
C ASP A 127 -9.38 -15.80 7.52
N LYS A 128 -9.55 -14.49 7.81
CA LYS A 128 -9.88 -13.92 9.12
C LYS A 128 -8.81 -14.13 10.18
N LYS A 129 -7.55 -14.26 9.80
CA LYS A 129 -6.45 -14.31 10.76
C LYS A 129 -5.90 -12.92 11.06
N VAL A 130 -5.58 -12.69 12.32
CA VAL A 130 -5.09 -11.41 12.85
C VAL A 130 -3.60 -11.45 13.10
N ASN A 131 -2.92 -10.35 12.84
CA ASN A 131 -1.54 -10.14 13.22
C ASN A 131 -1.24 -8.63 13.40
N PHE A 132 -0.13 -8.31 14.07
CA PHE A 132 0.42 -6.95 14.15
C PHE A 132 1.22 -6.52 12.91
N CYS A 133 1.27 -7.34 11.87
CA CYS A 133 2.03 -7.06 10.65
C CYS A 133 1.33 -7.67 9.43
N SER A 134 1.12 -6.89 8.37
CA SER A 134 0.53 -7.37 7.11
C SER A 134 1.45 -8.30 6.31
N TYR A 135 2.74 -8.36 6.65
CA TYR A 135 3.73 -9.22 6.00
C TYR A 135 3.99 -10.53 6.73
N ALA A 136 3.47 -10.70 7.92
CA ALA A 136 3.55 -11.95 8.66
C ALA A 136 2.25 -12.74 8.51
N PHE A 137 2.35 -14.06 8.46
CA PHE A 137 1.15 -14.90 8.48
C PHE A 137 0.36 -14.64 9.76
N GLY A 138 -0.95 -14.48 9.61
CA GLY A 138 -1.87 -14.30 10.73
C GLY A 138 -1.79 -15.50 11.68
N LYS A 139 -1.73 -15.23 12.99
CA LYS A 139 -1.58 -16.27 14.02
C LYS A 139 -2.91 -16.73 14.57
N GLU A 140 -3.78 -15.78 14.93
CA GLU A 140 -5.04 -16.08 15.60
C GLU A 140 -6.23 -15.78 14.67
N LYS A 141 -7.22 -16.67 14.67
CA LYS A 141 -8.42 -16.55 13.84
C LYS A 141 -9.52 -15.80 14.58
N LEU A 142 -10.12 -14.82 13.91
CA LEU A 142 -11.33 -14.17 14.39
C LEU A 142 -12.50 -15.15 14.40
N GLN A 143 -13.21 -15.23 15.51
CA GLN A 143 -14.46 -16.00 15.62
C GLN A 143 -15.63 -15.27 14.96
N ALA A 144 -15.64 -13.94 15.04
CA ALA A 144 -16.61 -13.06 14.39
C ALA A 144 -15.93 -11.79 13.88
N LEU A 145 -16.51 -11.13 12.88
CA LEU A 145 -16.01 -9.86 12.35
C LEU A 145 -16.52 -8.69 13.21
N ASN A 146 -16.04 -8.62 14.44
CA ASN A 146 -16.35 -7.54 15.37
C ASN A 146 -15.15 -7.18 16.25
N TYR A 147 -15.25 -6.06 16.93
CA TYR A 147 -14.19 -5.52 17.78
C TYR A 147 -13.78 -6.48 18.91
N GLN A 148 -14.74 -7.09 19.60
CA GLN A 148 -14.46 -7.98 20.74
C GLN A 148 -13.69 -9.25 20.30
N SER A 149 -14.06 -9.83 19.15
CA SER A 149 -13.30 -10.95 18.58
C SER A 149 -11.89 -10.57 18.19
N MET A 150 -11.69 -9.33 17.70
CA MET A 150 -10.38 -8.81 17.35
C MET A 150 -9.50 -8.64 18.61
N ILE A 151 -9.99 -8.03 19.66
CA ILE A 151 -9.25 -7.87 20.94
C ILE A 151 -8.84 -9.23 21.50
N LYS A 152 -9.78 -10.18 21.61
CA LYS A 152 -9.48 -11.54 22.09
C LYS A 152 -8.42 -12.26 21.25
N ALA A 153 -8.39 -12.03 19.95
CA ALA A 153 -7.38 -12.62 19.08
C ALA A 153 -6.01 -11.94 19.27
N LEU A 154 -5.98 -10.61 19.46
CA LEU A 154 -4.74 -9.88 19.70
C LEU A 154 -4.08 -10.23 21.03
N GLU A 155 -4.86 -10.43 22.09
CA GLU A 155 -4.37 -10.86 23.41
C GLU A 155 -3.62 -12.20 23.38
N LYS A 156 -3.92 -13.06 22.40
CA LYS A 156 -3.26 -14.37 22.22
C LYS A 156 -2.00 -14.32 21.35
N ILE A 157 -1.72 -13.18 20.70
CA ILE A 157 -0.57 -13.03 19.77
C ILE A 157 0.68 -12.49 20.49
N GLU A 158 0.61 -12.19 21.77
CA GLU A 158 1.73 -11.67 22.56
C GLU A 158 2.96 -12.57 22.61
#